data_0e466ab9f9947f003cb17f30867f7c22
#
_entry.id   0e466ab9f9947f003cb17f30867f7c22
#
_cell.length_a   1.000
_cell.length_b   1.000
_cell.length_c   1.000
_cell.angle_alpha   90.00
_cell.angle_beta   90.00
_cell.angle_gamma   90.00
#
_symmetry.space_group_name_H-M   'P 1'
#
loop_
_entity.id
_entity.type
_entity.pdbx_description
1 polymer ?
#
loop_
_entity_poly.entity_id
_entity_poly.type
_entity_poly.pdbx_seq_one_letter_code
_entity_poly.pdbx_strand_id
1 'polypeptide(L)'
;SYGLYFDKQGSGRGDTWTMGLGKVTAAAGHALSRYSYGLYVDYSSVNALELDGTQLTAMGGESDQYGSQGVFAGEEVIVKNGATVTATGGQVNSSYESVGFNAVSWLTVSGENSRVLGYGGTSVKGDSKGVRCDSRFTLTDGCVFGQGGVSCTSSRNVGVEFKRLIMESGKLEGISGSPDSSYQTWGGQFNAYGLYCTGTAKITGGELIGTANGTD
;
A
#
# COMPACT_ATOMS: atom_id res chain seq x y z
N SER A 1 9.19 -13.15 6.41
CA SER A 1 10.39 -12.30 6.43
C SER A 1 10.00 -10.87 6.73
N TYR A 2 10.76 -10.19 7.55
CA TYR A 2 10.54 -8.80 7.95
C TYR A 2 11.84 -8.02 7.78
N GLY A 3 11.77 -6.85 7.15
CA GLY A 3 12.86 -5.88 7.16
C GLY A 3 12.89 -5.11 8.48
N LEU A 4 11.71 -4.60 8.88
CA LEU A 4 11.49 -3.94 10.17
C LEU A 4 10.14 -4.38 10.73
N TYR A 5 10.15 -4.82 11.99
CA TYR A 5 8.98 -5.36 12.65
C TYR A 5 8.72 -4.60 13.96
N PHE A 6 7.53 -4.09 14.09
CA PHE A 6 7.06 -3.44 15.32
C PHE A 6 5.95 -4.27 15.96
N ASP A 7 6.27 -4.84 17.12
CA ASP A 7 5.34 -5.56 17.96
C ASP A 7 5.38 -4.98 19.37
N LYS A 8 4.23 -4.88 20.00
CA LYS A 8 4.14 -4.50 21.41
C LYS A 8 3.97 -5.74 22.26
N GLN A 9 4.98 -6.06 23.03
CA GLN A 9 4.84 -6.98 24.16
C GLN A 9 4.19 -6.25 25.35
N GLY A 10 2.87 -6.34 25.50
CA GLY A 10 2.18 -5.81 26.66
C GLY A 10 0.72 -5.40 26.40
N SER A 11 -0.11 -5.45 27.44
CA SER A 11 -1.57 -5.28 27.43
C SER A 11 -2.05 -3.81 27.51
N GLY A 12 -1.45 -2.87 26.81
CA GLY A 12 -1.88 -1.48 26.84
C GLY A 12 -2.10 -0.92 25.43
N ARG A 13 -3.34 -0.66 25.02
CA ARG A 13 -3.63 0.25 23.90
C ARG A 13 -3.21 1.66 24.33
N GLY A 14 -2.56 2.41 23.48
CA GLY A 14 -2.46 3.82 23.72
C GLY A 14 -1.28 4.60 23.16
N ASP A 15 -0.25 3.95 22.66
CA ASP A 15 0.92 4.70 22.21
C ASP A 15 0.91 4.93 20.71
N THR A 16 1.16 6.15 20.29
CA THR A 16 1.50 6.50 18.90
C THR A 16 2.99 6.30 18.70
N TRP A 17 3.36 5.57 17.69
CA TRP A 17 4.77 5.44 17.32
C TRP A 17 5.12 6.49 16.28
N THR A 18 6.01 7.39 16.65
CA THR A 18 6.43 8.49 15.79
C THR A 18 7.82 8.21 15.23
N MET A 19 7.93 8.17 13.91
CA MET A 19 9.19 8.31 13.20
C MET A 19 9.35 9.80 12.86
N GLY A 20 10.26 10.47 13.54
CA GLY A 20 10.58 11.88 13.30
C GLY A 20 11.54 12.07 12.11
N LEU A 21 12.08 13.25 11.98
CA LEU A 21 13.03 13.63 10.93
C LEU A 21 14.15 12.59 10.77
N GLY A 22 14.31 12.08 9.55
CA GLY A 22 15.35 11.10 9.26
C GLY A 22 15.04 10.23 8.05
N LYS A 23 15.93 9.28 7.78
CA LYS A 23 15.77 8.32 6.70
C LYS A 23 15.75 6.90 7.26
N VAL A 24 14.72 6.15 6.91
CA VAL A 24 14.54 4.74 7.30
C VAL A 24 14.45 3.90 6.04
N THR A 25 15.23 2.82 5.97
CA THR A 25 15.13 1.82 4.91
C THR A 25 14.87 0.46 5.54
N ALA A 26 13.81 -0.20 5.11
CA ALA A 26 13.40 -1.52 5.57
C ALA A 26 13.19 -2.44 4.36
N ALA A 27 13.95 -3.51 4.27
CA ALA A 27 13.87 -4.47 3.17
C ALA A 27 13.73 -5.89 3.71
N ALA A 28 12.73 -6.61 3.25
CA ALA A 28 12.53 -8.00 3.58
C ALA A 28 13.30 -8.92 2.60
N GLY A 29 13.69 -10.08 3.08
CA GLY A 29 14.22 -11.16 2.26
C GLY A 29 13.12 -12.10 1.76
N HIS A 30 13.54 -13.21 1.16
CA HIS A 30 12.65 -14.28 0.68
C HIS A 30 11.93 -14.98 1.84
N ALA A 31 10.66 -15.27 1.66
CA ALA A 31 9.81 -15.97 2.62
C ALA A 31 9.19 -17.23 1.98
N LEU A 32 9.63 -18.41 2.40
CA LEU A 32 9.18 -19.70 1.85
C LEU A 32 7.73 -20.04 2.25
N SER A 33 7.33 -19.76 3.49
CA SER A 33 6.06 -20.22 4.06
C SER A 33 5.28 -19.17 4.84
N ARG A 34 5.58 -17.89 4.67
CA ARG A 34 4.90 -16.75 5.33
C ARG A 34 4.93 -15.53 4.43
N TYR A 35 4.28 -14.46 4.90
CA TYR A 35 4.36 -13.15 4.26
C TYR A 35 5.77 -12.59 4.29
N SER A 36 6.07 -11.73 3.32
CA SER A 36 7.28 -10.91 3.28
C SER A 36 6.92 -9.44 3.41
N TYR A 37 7.42 -8.77 4.45
CA TYR A 37 7.10 -7.37 4.75
C TYR A 37 8.38 -6.54 4.85
N GLY A 38 8.45 -5.43 4.12
CA GLY A 38 9.48 -4.43 4.35
C GLY A 38 9.34 -3.81 5.74
N LEU A 39 8.23 -3.17 6.00
CA LEU A 39 7.80 -2.68 7.31
C LEU A 39 6.50 -3.36 7.72
N TYR A 40 6.48 -3.91 8.92
CA TYR A 40 5.28 -4.50 9.52
C TYR A 40 4.98 -3.84 10.87
N VAL A 41 3.76 -3.32 11.02
CA VAL A 41 3.22 -2.78 12.27
C VAL A 41 1.93 -3.53 12.61
N ASP A 42 1.94 -4.26 13.71
CA ASP A 42 0.83 -5.13 14.10
C ASP A 42 -0.40 -4.35 14.59
N TYR A 43 -1.58 -4.97 14.46
CA TYR A 43 -2.88 -4.44 14.90
C TYR A 43 -2.98 -4.13 16.40
N SER A 44 -2.24 -4.83 17.23
CA SER A 44 -2.31 -4.69 18.68
C SER A 44 -1.23 -3.79 19.26
N SER A 45 -0.30 -3.35 18.40
CA SER A 45 0.95 -2.77 18.87
C SER A 45 0.86 -1.29 19.16
N VAL A 46 0.09 -0.55 18.36
CA VAL A 46 0.01 0.92 18.43
C VAL A 46 -1.37 1.41 18.06
N ASN A 47 -1.77 2.60 18.50
CA ASN A 47 -2.96 3.27 17.98
C ASN A 47 -2.71 3.89 16.60
N ALA A 48 -1.50 4.39 16.38
CA ALA A 48 -1.10 4.98 15.11
C ALA A 48 0.41 4.85 14.89
N LEU A 49 0.79 4.68 13.62
CA LEU A 49 2.13 4.94 13.12
C LEU A 49 2.16 6.35 12.55
N GLU A 50 2.89 7.24 13.17
CA GLU A 50 3.08 8.61 12.71
C GLU A 50 4.42 8.79 12.03
N LEU A 51 4.41 9.27 10.79
CA LEU A 51 5.58 9.62 9.99
C LEU A 51 5.61 11.14 9.85
N ASP A 52 6.51 11.78 10.61
CA ASP A 52 6.62 13.22 10.75
C ASP A 52 7.93 13.72 10.12
N GLY A 53 7.88 14.26 8.91
CA GLY A 53 9.06 14.68 8.16
C GLY A 53 10.03 13.55 7.77
N THR A 54 9.65 12.31 7.97
CA THR A 54 10.48 11.11 7.74
C THR A 54 10.54 10.74 6.27
N GLN A 55 11.69 10.22 5.82
CA GLN A 55 11.83 9.52 4.56
C GLN A 55 11.88 8.01 4.81
N LEU A 56 10.79 7.31 4.56
CA LEU A 56 10.69 5.85 4.69
C LEU A 56 10.75 5.20 3.32
N THR A 57 11.66 4.24 3.15
CA THR A 57 11.67 3.31 2.02
C THR A 57 11.47 1.90 2.55
N ALA A 58 10.41 1.21 2.11
CA ALA A 58 10.09 -0.12 2.57
C ALA A 58 9.85 -1.06 1.38
N MET A 59 10.52 -2.21 1.36
CA MET A 59 10.46 -3.17 0.26
C MET A 59 10.11 -4.56 0.79
N GLY A 60 9.01 -5.13 0.32
CA GLY A 60 8.69 -6.54 0.48
C GLY A 60 9.63 -7.39 -0.36
N GLY A 61 10.00 -8.55 0.14
CA GLY A 61 10.79 -9.54 -0.60
C GLY A 61 9.91 -10.54 -1.33
N GLU A 62 10.51 -11.56 -1.91
CA GLU A 62 9.79 -12.67 -2.54
C GLU A 62 9.01 -13.50 -1.50
N SER A 63 7.84 -14.03 -1.88
CA SER A 63 7.05 -14.95 -1.07
C SER A 63 6.46 -16.07 -1.93
N ASP A 64 6.72 -17.33 -1.51
CA ASP A 64 6.25 -18.50 -2.26
C ASP A 64 4.82 -18.89 -1.96
N GLN A 65 4.37 -18.75 -0.72
CA GLN A 65 3.06 -19.26 -0.29
C GLN A 65 2.07 -18.17 0.11
N TYR A 66 2.55 -16.98 0.49
CA TYR A 66 1.73 -15.88 0.98
C TYR A 66 2.04 -14.58 0.24
N GLY A 67 1.49 -13.47 0.71
CA GLY A 67 1.65 -12.17 0.09
C GLY A 67 3.00 -11.50 0.39
N SER A 68 3.29 -10.45 -0.37
CA SER A 68 4.43 -9.58 -0.15
C SER A 68 3.98 -8.13 -0.08
N GLN A 69 4.47 -7.39 0.93
CA GLN A 69 4.08 -6.00 1.13
C GLN A 69 5.30 -5.13 1.47
N GLY A 70 5.35 -3.95 0.88
CA GLY A 70 6.35 -2.96 1.26
C GLY A 70 6.10 -2.46 2.67
N VAL A 71 4.94 -1.87 2.89
CA VAL A 71 4.43 -1.45 4.22
C VAL A 71 3.14 -2.19 4.52
N PHE A 72 3.05 -2.77 5.70
CA PHE A 72 1.80 -3.22 6.32
C PHE A 72 1.63 -2.52 7.66
N ALA A 73 0.49 -1.85 7.83
CA ALA A 73 0.10 -1.26 9.11
C ALA A 73 -1.34 -1.66 9.45
N GLY A 74 -1.52 -2.34 10.58
CA GLY A 74 -2.80 -2.81 11.05
C GLY A 74 -3.71 -1.69 11.55
N GLU A 75 -3.14 -0.64 12.12
CA GLU A 75 -3.85 0.50 12.69
C GLU A 75 -3.71 1.77 11.82
N GLU A 76 -3.94 2.94 12.39
CA GLU A 76 -3.85 4.20 11.67
C GLU A 76 -2.41 4.52 11.24
N VAL A 77 -2.26 5.03 10.03
CA VAL A 77 -1.01 5.64 9.56
C VAL A 77 -1.25 7.12 9.28
N ILE A 78 -0.40 7.96 9.88
CA ILE A 78 -0.42 9.41 9.71
C ILE A 78 0.88 9.83 9.03
N VAL A 79 0.77 10.43 7.84
CA VAL A 79 1.90 10.97 7.08
C VAL A 79 1.77 12.47 7.01
N LYS A 80 2.71 13.21 7.61
CA LYS A 80 2.61 14.65 7.77
C LYS A 80 3.96 15.37 7.69
N ASN A 81 3.91 16.71 7.63
CA ASN A 81 5.07 17.60 7.70
C ASN A 81 6.19 17.28 6.69
N GLY A 82 5.79 16.95 5.45
CA GLY A 82 6.74 16.64 4.40
C GLY A 82 7.32 15.21 4.45
N ALA A 83 6.74 14.33 5.24
CA ALA A 83 7.16 12.94 5.25
C ALA A 83 6.92 12.28 3.88
N THR A 84 7.85 11.45 3.47
CA THR A 84 7.76 10.69 2.21
C THR A 84 7.88 9.20 2.49
N VAL A 85 6.88 8.45 2.08
CA VAL A 85 6.85 6.99 2.16
C VAL A 85 6.96 6.43 0.76
N THR A 86 7.97 5.61 0.49
CA THR A 86 8.07 4.80 -0.73
C THR A 86 7.96 3.33 -0.33
N ALA A 87 6.92 2.67 -0.80
CA ALA A 87 6.62 1.29 -0.42
C ALA A 87 6.46 0.42 -1.68
N THR A 88 7.21 -0.68 -1.75
CA THR A 88 7.20 -1.59 -2.91
C THR A 88 6.89 -3.01 -2.45
N GLY A 89 5.87 -3.63 -3.03
CA GLY A 89 5.60 -5.06 -2.87
C GLY A 89 6.63 -5.89 -3.63
N GLY A 90 6.92 -7.08 -3.15
CA GLY A 90 7.82 -8.02 -3.81
C GLY A 90 7.08 -9.01 -4.74
N GLN A 91 7.80 -10.02 -5.18
CA GLN A 91 7.22 -11.11 -5.98
C GLN A 91 6.40 -12.06 -5.11
N VAL A 92 5.25 -12.49 -5.62
CA VAL A 92 4.35 -13.46 -4.97
C VAL A 92 4.08 -14.62 -5.93
N ASN A 93 4.47 -15.83 -5.54
CA ASN A 93 4.37 -17.04 -6.36
C ASN A 93 3.05 -17.81 -6.14
N SER A 94 2.18 -17.30 -5.27
CA SER A 94 0.91 -17.90 -4.85
C SER A 94 -0.31 -17.07 -5.31
N SER A 95 -1.51 -17.45 -4.83
CA SER A 95 -2.75 -16.71 -5.06
C SER A 95 -2.95 -15.49 -4.15
N TYR A 96 -1.97 -15.17 -3.30
CA TYR A 96 -2.00 -13.98 -2.48
C TYR A 96 -1.54 -12.73 -3.25
N GLU A 97 -1.78 -11.58 -2.64
CA GLU A 97 -1.52 -10.28 -3.27
C GLU A 97 -0.10 -9.74 -3.02
N SER A 98 0.37 -8.94 -3.97
CA SER A 98 1.53 -8.07 -3.80
C SER A 98 1.07 -6.63 -3.64
N VAL A 99 1.42 -5.98 -2.51
CA VAL A 99 0.96 -4.64 -2.18
C VAL A 99 2.16 -3.74 -1.86
N GLY A 100 2.19 -2.56 -2.44
CA GLY A 100 3.19 -1.56 -2.06
C GLY A 100 2.95 -1.08 -0.64
N PHE A 101 1.90 -0.32 -0.42
CA PHE A 101 1.52 0.26 0.86
C PHE A 101 0.12 -0.21 1.28
N ASN A 102 0.01 -0.82 2.46
CA ASN A 102 -1.25 -1.33 3.01
C ASN A 102 -1.52 -0.75 4.40
N ALA A 103 -2.52 0.13 4.50
CA ALA A 103 -3.10 0.59 5.76
C ALA A 103 -4.45 -0.10 5.96
N VAL A 104 -4.54 -1.01 6.91
CA VAL A 104 -5.77 -1.79 7.12
C VAL A 104 -6.87 -0.95 7.76
N SER A 105 -6.53 -0.14 8.75
CA SER A 105 -7.52 0.71 9.41
C SER A 105 -7.64 2.07 8.73
N TRP A 106 -6.77 3.01 9.03
CA TRP A 106 -6.89 4.39 8.54
C TRP A 106 -5.59 4.88 7.94
N LEU A 107 -5.71 5.69 6.88
CA LEU A 107 -4.60 6.44 6.30
C LEU A 107 -4.96 7.92 6.33
N THR A 108 -4.14 8.74 6.95
CA THR A 108 -4.24 10.20 6.96
C THR A 108 -2.99 10.79 6.34
N VAL A 109 -3.13 11.56 5.27
CA VAL A 109 -2.04 12.30 4.63
C VAL A 109 -2.35 13.79 4.70
N SER A 110 -1.41 14.56 5.25
CA SER A 110 -1.56 16.00 5.47
C SER A 110 -0.23 16.74 5.30
N GLY A 111 -0.31 18.00 4.87
CA GLY A 111 0.85 18.86 4.64
C GLY A 111 1.40 18.77 3.21
N GLU A 112 1.67 19.92 2.63
CA GLU A 112 1.95 20.18 1.20
C GLU A 112 2.98 19.22 0.57
N ASN A 113 4.03 18.90 1.29
CA ASN A 113 5.13 18.04 0.79
C ASN A 113 5.04 16.58 1.25
N SER A 114 3.96 16.21 1.94
CA SER A 114 3.77 14.84 2.41
C SER A 114 3.39 13.91 1.27
N ARG A 115 3.99 12.72 1.20
CA ARG A 115 3.82 11.81 0.07
C ARG A 115 3.73 10.35 0.51
N VAL A 116 2.81 9.62 -0.10
CA VAL A 116 2.75 8.15 -0.07
C VAL A 116 2.87 7.64 -1.49
N LEU A 117 3.92 6.89 -1.77
CA LEU A 117 4.23 6.31 -3.08
C LEU A 117 4.21 4.78 -2.92
N GLY A 118 3.17 4.13 -3.43
CA GLY A 118 3.00 2.70 -3.35
C GLY A 118 3.14 2.02 -4.71
N TYR A 119 3.97 0.99 -4.78
CA TYR A 119 4.21 0.21 -5.98
C TYR A 119 3.90 -1.26 -5.70
N GLY A 120 2.92 -1.83 -6.37
CA GLY A 120 2.68 -3.27 -6.36
C GLY A 120 3.83 -4.01 -7.03
N GLY A 121 4.16 -5.18 -6.52
CA GLY A 121 5.13 -6.07 -7.16
C GLY A 121 4.45 -7.05 -8.12
N THR A 122 5.17 -8.12 -8.47
CA THR A 122 4.62 -9.19 -9.32
C THR A 122 3.79 -10.16 -8.47
N SER A 123 2.59 -10.50 -8.94
CA SER A 123 1.78 -11.58 -8.36
C SER A 123 1.37 -12.58 -9.43
N VAL A 124 1.83 -13.82 -9.30
CA VAL A 124 1.62 -14.86 -10.32
C VAL A 124 0.16 -15.28 -10.46
N LYS A 125 -0.61 -15.28 -9.35
CA LYS A 125 -2.01 -15.73 -9.31
C LYS A 125 -2.95 -14.82 -8.52
N GLY A 126 -2.43 -13.80 -7.85
CA GLY A 126 -3.18 -12.88 -7.01
C GLY A 126 -3.20 -11.46 -7.55
N ASP A 127 -3.79 -10.57 -6.77
CA ASP A 127 -3.88 -9.15 -7.10
C ASP A 127 -2.51 -8.45 -6.94
N SER A 128 -2.31 -7.38 -7.70
CA SER A 128 -1.21 -6.45 -7.46
C SER A 128 -1.73 -5.03 -7.25
N LYS A 129 -1.33 -4.41 -6.13
CA LYS A 129 -1.85 -3.11 -5.70
C LYS A 129 -0.73 -2.15 -5.31
N GLY A 130 -0.84 -0.91 -5.73
CA GLY A 130 0.08 0.14 -5.33
C GLY A 130 -0.15 0.56 -3.87
N VAL A 131 -1.28 1.21 -3.62
CA VAL A 131 -1.73 1.64 -2.28
C VAL A 131 -3.08 1.01 -1.97
N ARG A 132 -3.24 0.55 -0.73
CA ARG A 132 -4.49 0.01 -0.21
C ARG A 132 -4.83 0.63 1.14
N CYS A 133 -6.10 1.03 1.32
CA CYS A 133 -6.65 1.45 2.59
C CYS A 133 -8.03 0.79 2.82
N ASP A 134 -8.11 -0.18 3.72
CA ASP A 134 -9.31 -1.01 3.88
C ASP A 134 -10.45 -0.33 4.65
N SER A 135 -10.21 0.82 5.28
CA SER A 135 -11.27 1.51 6.02
C SER A 135 -11.38 2.98 5.60
N ARG A 136 -10.70 3.92 6.25
CA ARG A 136 -10.81 5.35 5.96
C ARG A 136 -9.51 5.94 5.47
N PHE A 137 -9.54 6.55 4.31
CA PHE A 137 -8.47 7.32 3.75
C PHE A 137 -8.83 8.81 3.76
N THR A 138 -8.04 9.62 4.46
CA THR A 138 -8.19 11.08 4.54
C THR A 138 -6.99 11.75 3.88
N LEU A 139 -7.24 12.59 2.89
CA LEU A 139 -6.24 13.41 2.20
C LEU A 139 -6.65 14.87 2.34
N THR A 140 -5.98 15.60 3.24
CA THR A 140 -6.24 17.03 3.45
C THR A 140 -5.28 17.90 2.67
N ASP A 141 -4.10 17.36 2.33
CA ASP A 141 -3.08 17.97 1.48
C ASP A 141 -2.01 16.93 1.12
N GLY A 142 -1.02 17.30 0.27
CA GLY A 142 0.04 16.39 -0.13
C GLY A 142 -0.32 15.52 -1.32
N CYS A 143 0.35 14.36 -1.45
CA CYS A 143 0.19 13.50 -2.60
C CYS A 143 0.14 12.02 -2.21
N VAL A 144 -0.81 11.27 -2.77
CA VAL A 144 -0.80 9.81 -2.75
C VAL A 144 -0.76 9.30 -4.18
N PHE A 145 0.26 8.52 -4.47
CA PHE A 145 0.45 7.84 -5.74
C PHE A 145 0.48 6.33 -5.53
N GLY A 146 -0.31 5.60 -6.29
CA GLY A 146 -0.29 4.16 -6.30
C GLY A 146 -0.17 3.62 -7.73
N GLN A 147 0.75 2.67 -7.91
CA GLN A 147 0.89 1.94 -9.17
C GLN A 147 0.79 0.44 -8.89
N GLY A 148 -0.16 -0.23 -9.54
CA GLY A 148 -0.20 -1.68 -9.58
C GLY A 148 1.03 -2.23 -10.31
N GLY A 149 1.48 -3.40 -9.93
CA GLY A 149 2.61 -4.06 -10.59
C GLY A 149 2.17 -4.98 -11.72
N VAL A 150 2.77 -6.17 -11.77
CA VAL A 150 2.41 -7.19 -12.76
C VAL A 150 1.54 -8.26 -12.11
N SER A 151 0.44 -8.67 -12.75
CA SER A 151 -0.41 -9.74 -12.24
C SER A 151 -0.93 -10.64 -13.36
N CYS A 152 -1.47 -11.82 -12.98
CA CYS A 152 -2.06 -12.73 -13.95
C CYS A 152 -3.38 -12.16 -14.51
N THR A 153 -3.85 -12.73 -15.62
CA THR A 153 -5.04 -12.27 -16.36
C THR A 153 -6.36 -12.48 -15.63
N SER A 154 -6.41 -13.25 -14.54
CA SER A 154 -7.63 -13.47 -13.75
C SER A 154 -7.70 -12.64 -12.48
N SER A 155 -6.74 -11.74 -12.26
CA SER A 155 -6.59 -10.95 -11.03
C SER A 155 -6.90 -9.48 -11.25
N ARG A 156 -7.03 -8.75 -10.13
CA ARG A 156 -7.16 -7.30 -10.16
C ARG A 156 -5.80 -6.64 -10.08
N ASN A 157 -5.62 -5.63 -10.88
CA ASN A 157 -4.45 -4.79 -10.83
C ASN A 157 -4.89 -3.36 -10.54
N VAL A 158 -4.49 -2.83 -9.38
CA VAL A 158 -5.06 -1.59 -8.84
C VAL A 158 -3.95 -0.61 -8.48
N GLY A 159 -4.07 0.62 -8.95
CA GLY A 159 -3.21 1.71 -8.52
C GLY A 159 -3.45 2.04 -7.05
N VAL A 160 -4.63 2.58 -6.73
CA VAL A 160 -5.05 2.88 -5.35
C VAL A 160 -6.42 2.27 -5.06
N GLU A 161 -6.50 1.42 -4.04
CA GLU A 161 -7.74 0.83 -3.53
C GLU A 161 -8.11 1.45 -2.18
N PHE A 162 -9.35 1.86 -2.02
CA PHE A 162 -9.85 2.41 -0.76
C PHE A 162 -11.33 2.09 -0.54
N LYS A 163 -11.73 2.01 0.74
CA LYS A 163 -13.13 1.79 1.09
C LYS A 163 -13.88 3.11 1.27
N ARG A 164 -13.29 4.05 2.01
CA ARG A 164 -13.87 5.39 2.22
C ARG A 164 -12.81 6.45 1.99
N LEU A 165 -13.08 7.39 1.10
CA LEU A 165 -12.21 8.53 0.84
C LEU A 165 -12.85 9.81 1.40
N ILE A 166 -12.07 10.61 2.10
CA ILE A 166 -12.34 12.01 2.41
C ILE A 166 -11.16 12.79 1.83
N MET A 167 -11.42 13.59 0.79
CA MET A 167 -10.40 14.39 0.12
C MET A 167 -10.82 15.87 0.15
N GLU A 168 -9.98 16.69 0.77
CA GLU A 168 -10.20 18.13 0.91
C GLU A 168 -9.30 18.93 -0.03
N SER A 169 -8.08 18.46 -0.24
CA SER A 169 -7.05 19.09 -1.07
C SER A 169 -6.00 18.02 -1.48
N GLY A 170 -4.93 18.45 -2.16
CA GLY A 170 -3.83 17.57 -2.54
C GLY A 170 -4.08 16.78 -3.83
N LYS A 171 -3.27 15.74 -4.06
CA LYS A 171 -3.33 14.91 -5.27
C LYS A 171 -3.43 13.43 -4.92
N LEU A 172 -4.44 12.76 -5.48
CA LEU A 172 -4.59 11.30 -5.46
C LEU A 172 -4.49 10.76 -6.88
N GLU A 173 -3.45 9.99 -7.13
CA GLU A 173 -3.20 9.40 -8.44
C GLU A 173 -3.03 7.89 -8.34
N GLY A 174 -3.75 7.16 -9.18
CA GLY A 174 -3.64 5.73 -9.28
C GLY A 174 -3.45 5.28 -10.72
N ILE A 175 -2.49 4.39 -10.93
CA ILE A 175 -2.23 3.77 -12.23
C ILE A 175 -2.28 2.25 -12.03
N SER A 176 -3.11 1.53 -12.79
CA SER A 176 -3.03 0.09 -12.77
C SER A 176 -1.70 -0.38 -13.37
N GLY A 177 -1.25 -1.55 -12.98
CA GLY A 177 -0.15 -2.21 -13.66
C GLY A 177 -0.61 -2.92 -14.93
N SER A 178 0.18 -3.90 -15.37
CA SER A 178 -0.05 -4.67 -16.59
C SER A 178 -0.29 -6.14 -16.31
N PRO A 179 -1.04 -6.84 -17.18
CA PRO A 179 -1.12 -8.29 -17.12
C PRO A 179 0.17 -8.91 -17.66
N ASP A 180 0.54 -10.06 -17.11
CA ASP A 180 1.57 -10.91 -17.69
C ASP A 180 0.89 -12.06 -18.43
N SER A 181 1.04 -12.08 -19.75
CA SER A 181 0.46 -13.10 -20.61
C SER A 181 1.05 -14.50 -20.38
N SER A 182 2.22 -14.61 -19.76
CA SER A 182 2.83 -15.91 -19.42
C SER A 182 2.08 -16.62 -18.28
N TYR A 183 1.29 -15.90 -17.49
CA TYR A 183 0.48 -16.41 -16.39
C TYR A 183 -1.02 -16.47 -16.74
N GLN A 184 -1.37 -16.67 -17.98
CA GLN A 184 -2.77 -16.75 -18.41
C GLN A 184 -3.47 -17.98 -17.83
N THR A 185 -4.56 -17.73 -17.09
CA THR A 185 -5.56 -18.75 -16.81
C THR A 185 -6.64 -18.69 -17.89
N TRP A 186 -7.04 -19.84 -18.41
CA TRP A 186 -8.07 -19.94 -19.45
C TRP A 186 -9.37 -19.25 -19.01
N GLY A 187 -9.78 -18.20 -19.76
CA GLY A 187 -11.05 -17.50 -19.55
C GLY A 187 -11.08 -16.45 -18.45
N GLY A 188 -9.95 -16.09 -17.84
CA GLY A 188 -9.88 -15.00 -16.86
C GLY A 188 -9.97 -13.63 -17.51
N GLN A 189 -10.74 -12.71 -16.89
CA GLN A 189 -10.75 -11.30 -17.27
C GLN A 189 -9.75 -10.53 -16.39
N PHE A 190 -8.85 -9.80 -17.03
CA PHE A 190 -7.97 -8.87 -16.33
C PHE A 190 -8.75 -7.62 -15.93
N ASN A 191 -8.75 -7.31 -14.66
CA ASN A 191 -9.43 -6.13 -14.14
C ASN A 191 -8.40 -5.07 -13.73
N ALA A 192 -8.28 -4.03 -14.54
CA ALA A 192 -7.36 -2.91 -14.33
C ALA A 192 -8.10 -1.69 -13.78
N TYR A 193 -7.65 -1.17 -12.64
CA TYR A 193 -8.23 0.03 -12.04
C TYR A 193 -7.10 1.00 -11.66
N GLY A 194 -7.13 2.22 -12.15
CA GLY A 194 -6.29 3.28 -11.61
C GLY A 194 -6.67 3.56 -10.17
N LEU A 195 -7.94 3.90 -9.95
CA LEU A 195 -8.54 4.10 -8.63
C LEU A 195 -9.73 3.16 -8.44
N TYR A 196 -9.79 2.47 -7.32
CA TYR A 196 -10.86 1.54 -6.99
C TYR A 196 -11.46 1.84 -5.61
N CYS A 197 -12.70 2.35 -5.61
CA CYS A 197 -13.45 2.64 -4.38
C CYS A 197 -14.45 1.52 -4.10
N THR A 198 -14.31 0.84 -2.97
CA THR A 198 -15.23 -0.23 -2.56
C THR A 198 -16.41 0.25 -1.73
N GLY A 199 -16.49 1.55 -1.42
CA GLY A 199 -17.54 2.13 -0.58
C GLY A 199 -17.90 3.56 -0.97
N THR A 200 -17.47 4.56 -0.22
CA THR A 200 -17.88 5.96 -0.39
C THR A 200 -16.70 6.91 -0.61
N ALA A 201 -16.91 7.95 -1.40
CA ALA A 201 -15.94 9.02 -1.56
C ALA A 201 -16.63 10.38 -1.35
N LYS A 202 -16.02 11.23 -0.51
CA LYS A 202 -16.36 12.64 -0.36
C LYS A 202 -15.16 13.48 -0.79
N ILE A 203 -15.31 14.21 -1.88
CA ILE A 203 -14.24 15.04 -2.46
C ILE A 203 -14.75 16.47 -2.47
N THR A 204 -14.05 17.37 -1.78
CA THR A 204 -14.37 18.80 -1.70
C THR A 204 -13.31 19.66 -2.36
N GLY A 205 -12.15 19.10 -2.70
CA GLY A 205 -11.07 19.78 -3.41
C GLY A 205 -9.96 18.82 -3.79
N GLY A 206 -8.93 19.33 -4.47
CA GLY A 206 -7.76 18.58 -4.91
C GLY A 206 -7.88 17.97 -6.32
N GLU A 207 -6.92 17.14 -6.68
CA GLU A 207 -6.82 16.48 -7.98
C GLU A 207 -6.93 14.96 -7.83
N LEU A 208 -7.82 14.35 -8.60
CA LEU A 208 -8.05 12.90 -8.62
C LEU A 208 -7.78 12.35 -10.01
N ILE A 209 -6.80 11.45 -10.14
CA ILE A 209 -6.39 10.86 -11.42
C ILE A 209 -6.40 9.34 -11.31
N GLY A 210 -7.14 8.69 -12.20
CA GLY A 210 -7.15 7.23 -12.33
C GLY A 210 -6.82 6.82 -13.75
N THR A 211 -5.77 6.02 -13.95
CA THR A 211 -5.36 5.48 -15.24
C THR A 211 -5.39 3.97 -15.20
N ALA A 212 -6.15 3.37 -16.08
CA ALA A 212 -6.19 1.93 -16.26
C ALA A 212 -5.40 1.53 -17.51
N ASN A 213 -4.40 0.68 -17.34
CA ASN A 213 -3.65 0.07 -18.43
C ASN A 213 -4.32 -1.27 -18.75
N GLY A 214 -5.31 -1.25 -19.65
CA GLY A 214 -5.93 -2.46 -20.18
C GLY A 214 -5.12 -3.01 -21.36
N THR A 215 -5.25 -4.30 -21.61
CA THR A 215 -4.96 -4.84 -22.95
C THR A 215 -6.26 -4.79 -23.74
N ASP A 216 -6.24 -4.09 -24.87
CA ASP A 216 -7.28 -4.20 -25.90
C ASP A 216 -7.33 -5.62 -26.48
#